data_ec7cfa357a4ba9c57907f44598766b11
#
_entry.id   ec7cfa357a4ba9c57907f44598766b11
#
_cell.length_a   1.000
_cell.length_b   1.000
_cell.length_c   1.000
_cell.angle_alpha   90.00
_cell.angle_beta   90.00
_cell.angle_gamma   90.00
#
_symmetry.space_group_name_H-M   'P 1'
#
loop_
_entity.id
_entity.type
_entity.pdbx_description
1 polymer ?
#
loop_
_entity_poly.entity_id
_entity_poly.type
_entity_poly.pdbx_seq_one_letter_code
_entity_poly.pdbx_strand_id
1 'polypeptide(L)'
;MKQIALILTLLLAAAGASAQEVFIGADFDTWFDNREHSDCNIDDSHTFFSMRLAPKAGVIWSEKNQLVVAVDLLQDFGDKEHKFLSKVDPQIYYQFNSKTAQAVAGIFPRSLLLARYDPFFLGSAYSFYNNRIQGLAAHYKSQTGSFIEFALDWEGMRSYQTREKFR
;
A
#
# COMPACT_ATOMS: atom_id res chain seq x y z
N MET A 1 -2.41 -26.50 2.59
CA MET A 1 -3.24 -26.49 3.80
C MET A 1 -2.43 -26.68 5.09
N LYS A 2 -1.60 -27.71 5.25
CA LYS A 2 -0.78 -27.94 6.47
C LYS A 2 0.20 -26.78 6.78
N GLN A 3 0.81 -26.19 5.77
CA GLN A 3 1.75 -25.06 5.93
C GLN A 3 1.04 -23.77 6.37
N ILE A 4 -0.17 -23.50 5.85
CA ILE A 4 -0.98 -22.35 6.25
C ILE A 4 -1.46 -22.51 7.70
N ALA A 5 -1.89 -23.72 8.08
CA ALA A 5 -2.26 -24.02 9.45
C ALA A 5 -1.08 -23.87 10.42
N LEU A 6 0.13 -24.29 10.02
CA LEU A 6 1.33 -24.14 10.83
C LEU A 6 1.71 -22.67 11.03
N ILE A 7 1.63 -21.86 9.98
CA ILE A 7 1.90 -20.40 10.03
C ILE A 7 0.86 -19.72 10.92
N LEU A 8 -0.42 -20.08 10.80
CA LEU A 8 -1.48 -19.54 11.64
C LEU A 8 -1.30 -19.92 13.12
N THR A 9 -0.86 -21.15 13.39
CA THR A 9 -0.59 -21.64 14.77
C THR A 9 0.64 -20.96 15.35
N LEU A 10 1.69 -20.71 14.56
CA LEU A 10 2.86 -19.96 14.99
C LEU A 10 2.53 -18.49 15.27
N LEU A 11 1.69 -17.85 14.44
CA LEU A 11 1.20 -16.50 14.66
C LEU A 11 0.33 -16.40 15.92
N LEU A 12 -0.54 -17.39 16.18
CA LEU A 12 -1.35 -17.48 17.38
C LEU A 12 -0.53 -17.78 18.64
N ALA A 13 0.50 -18.61 18.54
CA ALA A 13 1.40 -18.90 19.66
C ALA A 13 2.32 -17.71 20.01
N ALA A 14 2.75 -16.94 19.01
CA ALA A 14 3.47 -15.67 19.22
C ALA A 14 2.58 -14.59 19.88
N ALA A 15 1.25 -14.68 19.72
CA ALA A 15 0.28 -13.79 20.37
C ALA A 15 0.16 -14.01 21.90
N GLY A 16 0.65 -15.13 22.43
CA GLY A 16 0.54 -15.47 23.85
C GLY A 16 1.63 -14.89 24.77
N ALA A 17 2.66 -14.25 24.25
CA ALA A 17 3.78 -13.74 25.04
C ALA A 17 3.76 -12.21 25.12
N SER A 18 3.21 -11.70 26.19
CA SER A 18 3.28 -10.34 26.75
C SER A 18 2.80 -9.17 25.87
N ALA A 19 1.72 -8.51 26.30
CA ALA A 19 1.26 -7.17 25.88
C ALA A 19 1.19 -6.97 24.37
N GLN A 20 0.53 -7.88 23.66
CA GLN A 20 0.23 -7.72 22.24
C GLN A 20 -1.21 -7.21 22.09
N GLU A 21 -1.36 -6.15 21.35
CA GLU A 21 -2.65 -5.62 20.99
C GLU A 21 -3.00 -6.08 19.57
N VAL A 22 -4.18 -6.65 19.40
CA VAL A 22 -4.74 -7.00 18.09
C VAL A 22 -5.62 -5.85 17.62
N PHE A 23 -5.47 -5.43 16.39
CA PHE A 23 -6.34 -4.44 15.79
C PHE A 23 -6.98 -4.94 14.49
N ILE A 24 -8.16 -4.41 14.20
CA ILE A 24 -8.88 -4.60 12.94
C ILE A 24 -9.28 -3.21 12.45
N GLY A 25 -9.18 -2.96 11.16
CA GLY A 25 -9.55 -1.70 10.55
C GLY A 25 -9.79 -1.84 9.05
N ALA A 26 -10.15 -0.74 8.43
CA ALA A 26 -10.24 -0.65 6.97
C ALA A 26 -9.91 0.79 6.54
N ASP A 27 -9.20 0.91 5.43
CA ASP A 27 -9.04 2.17 4.71
C ASP A 27 -10.05 2.22 3.57
N PHE A 28 -10.66 3.37 3.35
CA PHE A 28 -11.58 3.60 2.24
C PHE A 28 -11.18 4.86 1.51
N ASP A 29 -11.14 4.77 0.17
CA ASP A 29 -10.73 5.86 -0.69
C ASP A 29 -11.53 5.84 -2.00
N THR A 30 -11.76 7.01 -2.60
CA THR A 30 -12.44 7.15 -3.88
C THR A 30 -11.64 8.05 -4.81
N TRP A 31 -11.71 7.74 -6.09
CA TRP A 31 -11.11 8.54 -7.14
C TRP A 31 -12.17 8.91 -8.17
N PHE A 32 -12.36 10.22 -8.37
CA PHE A 32 -13.17 10.76 -9.45
C PHE A 32 -12.31 11.69 -10.28
N ASP A 33 -12.22 11.43 -11.58
CA ASP A 33 -11.49 12.26 -12.53
C ASP A 33 -12.34 12.43 -13.78
N ASN A 34 -12.74 13.67 -14.07
CA ASN A 34 -13.46 14.02 -15.26
C ASN A 34 -12.62 15.01 -16.07
N ARG A 35 -12.18 14.60 -17.23
CA ARG A 35 -11.41 15.40 -18.17
C ARG A 35 -12.17 15.56 -19.45
N GLU A 36 -12.46 16.80 -19.78
CA GLU A 36 -13.11 17.17 -21.02
C GLU A 36 -12.10 17.92 -21.89
N HIS A 37 -11.75 17.31 -23.01
CA HIS A 37 -10.86 17.90 -23.99
C HIS A 37 -11.66 18.20 -25.26
N SER A 38 -11.69 19.48 -25.69
CA SER A 38 -12.30 19.91 -26.94
C SER A 38 -11.22 19.95 -28.01
N ASP A 39 -11.39 19.15 -29.07
CA ASP A 39 -10.53 19.11 -30.27
C ASP A 39 -9.02 18.92 -29.96
N CYS A 40 -8.69 18.10 -28.96
CA CYS A 40 -7.32 17.82 -28.59
C CYS A 40 -6.86 16.50 -29.21
N ASN A 41 -5.78 16.52 -30.00
CA ASN A 41 -5.18 15.32 -30.59
C ASN A 41 -4.22 14.59 -29.63
N ILE A 42 -4.08 15.06 -28.38
CA ILE A 42 -3.09 14.55 -27.41
C ILE A 42 -3.76 13.60 -26.41
N ASP A 43 -5.01 13.87 -26.05
CA ASP A 43 -5.74 13.06 -25.06
C ASP A 43 -7.25 13.13 -25.34
N ASP A 44 -7.95 12.01 -25.14
CA ASP A 44 -9.40 11.93 -25.32
C ASP A 44 -10.12 12.33 -24.03
N SER A 45 -11.36 12.82 -24.18
CA SER A 45 -12.23 13.09 -23.03
C SER A 45 -12.57 11.78 -22.33
N HIS A 46 -12.38 11.73 -21.03
CA HIS A 46 -12.69 10.54 -20.23
C HIS A 46 -13.14 10.89 -18.83
N THR A 47 -13.96 10.01 -18.27
CA THR A 47 -14.40 10.07 -16.87
C THR A 47 -14.08 8.76 -16.19
N PHE A 48 -13.34 8.82 -15.10
CA PHE A 48 -13.09 7.68 -14.22
C PHE A 48 -13.77 7.90 -12.88
N PHE A 49 -14.44 6.88 -12.41
CA PHE A 49 -14.92 6.82 -11.04
C PHE A 49 -14.61 5.45 -10.45
N SER A 50 -13.85 5.45 -9.38
CA SER A 50 -13.35 4.23 -8.76
C SER A 50 -13.44 4.34 -7.24
N MET A 51 -13.59 3.21 -6.58
CA MET A 51 -13.49 3.13 -5.13
C MET A 51 -12.50 2.03 -4.74
N ARG A 52 -11.89 2.22 -3.58
CA ARG A 52 -10.99 1.26 -2.96
C ARG A 52 -11.38 1.05 -1.50
N LEU A 53 -11.38 -0.21 -1.08
CA LEU A 53 -11.56 -0.64 0.30
C LEU A 53 -10.40 -1.56 0.67
N ALA A 54 -9.70 -1.25 1.74
CA ALA A 54 -8.58 -2.07 2.23
C ALA A 54 -8.82 -2.53 3.68
N PRO A 55 -9.59 -3.61 3.91
CA PRO A 55 -9.69 -4.24 5.21
C PRO A 55 -8.31 -4.75 5.64
N LYS A 56 -7.99 -4.52 6.92
CA LYS A 56 -6.71 -4.87 7.52
C LYS A 56 -6.87 -5.40 8.93
N ALA A 57 -5.96 -6.28 9.32
CA ALA A 57 -5.80 -6.75 10.69
C ALA A 57 -4.32 -6.85 11.03
N GLY A 58 -4.00 -6.76 12.28
CA GLY A 58 -2.60 -6.87 12.70
C GLY A 58 -2.42 -7.03 14.20
N VAL A 59 -1.16 -7.18 14.56
CA VAL A 59 -0.71 -7.25 15.95
C VAL A 59 0.31 -6.16 16.23
N ILE A 60 0.20 -5.52 17.39
CA ILE A 60 1.13 -4.50 17.88
C ILE A 60 1.84 -5.06 19.10
N TRP A 61 3.16 -4.87 19.16
CA TRP A 61 3.95 -5.22 20.34
C TRP A 61 4.97 -4.14 20.66
N SER A 62 5.31 -4.03 21.92
CA SER A 62 6.22 -2.98 22.42
C SER A 62 5.79 -1.57 22.01
N GLU A 63 4.48 -1.32 21.80
CA GLU A 63 3.89 -0.02 21.42
C GLU A 63 4.42 0.59 20.09
N LYS A 64 5.41 -0.02 19.47
CA LYS A 64 6.13 0.55 18.32
C LYS A 64 6.15 -0.36 17.12
N ASN A 65 6.01 -1.64 17.34
CA ASN A 65 6.16 -2.64 16.29
C ASN A 65 4.80 -3.19 15.93
N GLN A 66 4.53 -3.36 14.65
CA GLN A 66 3.31 -3.99 14.17
C GLN A 66 3.56 -4.86 12.94
N LEU A 67 2.84 -5.95 12.88
CA LEU A 67 2.71 -6.77 11.69
C LEU A 67 1.27 -6.65 11.19
N VAL A 68 1.12 -6.30 9.92
CA VAL A 68 -0.18 -6.02 9.30
C VAL A 68 -0.39 -6.94 8.12
N VAL A 69 -1.61 -7.47 8.02
CA VAL A 69 -2.14 -8.16 6.83
C VAL A 69 -3.34 -7.39 6.34
N ALA A 70 -3.40 -7.11 5.06
CA ALA A 70 -4.50 -6.39 4.43
C ALA A 70 -4.79 -6.93 3.03
N VAL A 71 -5.94 -6.58 2.49
CA VAL A 71 -6.29 -6.83 1.09
C VAL A 71 -6.82 -5.52 0.51
N ASP A 72 -6.19 -5.01 -0.52
CA ASP A 72 -6.63 -3.82 -1.25
C ASP A 72 -7.59 -4.25 -2.36
N LEU A 73 -8.83 -3.85 -2.27
CA LEU A 73 -9.94 -4.17 -3.16
C LEU A 73 -10.30 -2.91 -3.96
N LEU A 74 -10.04 -2.91 -5.26
CA LEU A 74 -10.35 -1.82 -6.18
C LEU A 74 -11.56 -2.18 -7.04
N GLN A 75 -12.51 -1.28 -7.15
CA GLN A 75 -13.64 -1.36 -8.08
C GLN A 75 -13.70 -0.11 -8.94
N ASP A 76 -13.59 -0.30 -10.25
CA ASP A 76 -13.86 0.73 -11.24
C ASP A 76 -15.33 0.67 -11.64
N PHE A 77 -16.03 1.79 -11.53
CA PHE A 77 -17.42 1.86 -11.92
C PHE A 77 -17.54 1.86 -13.45
N GLY A 78 -18.41 0.99 -13.97
CA GLY A 78 -18.60 0.82 -15.40
C GLY A 78 -17.59 -0.13 -16.06
N ASP A 79 -16.72 -0.78 -15.29
CA ASP A 79 -15.85 -1.85 -15.78
C ASP A 79 -16.69 -3.00 -16.34
N LYS A 80 -16.47 -3.31 -17.64
CA LYS A 80 -17.19 -4.38 -18.35
C LYS A 80 -16.37 -5.67 -18.44
N GLU A 81 -15.09 -5.61 -18.15
CA GLU A 81 -14.18 -6.76 -18.19
C GLU A 81 -14.29 -7.61 -16.93
N HIS A 82 -14.50 -6.99 -15.79
CA HIS A 82 -14.61 -7.64 -14.49
C HIS A 82 -16.05 -7.57 -13.96
N LYS A 83 -16.58 -8.70 -13.55
CA LYS A 83 -17.94 -8.75 -12.96
C LYS A 83 -18.00 -8.16 -11.56
N PHE A 84 -16.93 -8.28 -10.83
CA PHE A 84 -16.78 -7.79 -9.46
C PHE A 84 -15.30 -7.63 -9.14
N LEU A 85 -14.91 -6.46 -8.63
CA LEU A 85 -13.55 -6.01 -8.34
C LEU A 85 -12.62 -6.00 -9.56
N SER A 86 -12.22 -4.83 -9.96
CA SER A 86 -11.25 -4.62 -11.04
C SER A 86 -9.84 -5.08 -10.64
N LYS A 87 -9.53 -5.03 -9.32
CA LYS A 87 -8.22 -5.45 -8.81
C LYS A 87 -8.29 -5.90 -7.35
N VAL A 88 -7.49 -6.91 -7.02
CA VAL A 88 -7.31 -7.41 -5.65
C VAL A 88 -5.81 -7.56 -5.39
N ASP A 89 -5.28 -6.75 -4.49
CA ASP A 89 -3.86 -6.76 -4.12
C ASP A 89 -3.67 -7.14 -2.63
N PRO A 90 -3.08 -8.30 -2.32
CA PRO A 90 -2.74 -8.63 -0.94
C PRO A 90 -1.59 -7.76 -0.44
N GLN A 91 -1.63 -7.42 0.85
CA GLN A 91 -0.58 -6.66 1.54
C GLN A 91 -0.18 -7.41 2.81
N ILE A 92 1.10 -7.46 3.06
CA ILE A 92 1.68 -7.96 4.30
C ILE A 92 2.95 -7.18 4.58
N TYR A 93 3.01 -6.54 5.73
CA TYR A 93 4.16 -5.72 6.07
C TYR A 93 4.40 -5.62 7.57
N TYR A 94 5.66 -5.47 7.89
CA TYR A 94 6.12 -5.05 9.21
C TYR A 94 6.28 -3.53 9.22
N GLN A 95 5.89 -2.89 10.32
CA GLN A 95 6.05 -1.47 10.52
C GLN A 95 6.58 -1.19 11.94
N PHE A 96 7.60 -0.37 12.01
CA PHE A 96 8.11 0.23 13.23
C PHE A 96 7.69 1.70 13.28
N ASN A 97 7.09 2.13 14.38
CA ASN A 97 6.66 3.50 14.60
C ASN A 97 7.25 4.04 15.90
N SER A 98 7.83 5.23 15.83
CA SER A 98 8.20 6.02 16.99
C SER A 98 7.73 7.47 16.82
N LYS A 99 7.94 8.31 17.81
CA LYS A 99 7.57 9.73 17.72
C LYS A 99 8.27 10.48 16.58
N THR A 100 9.44 10.05 16.19
CA THR A 100 10.30 10.76 15.23
C THR A 100 10.69 9.90 14.02
N ALA A 101 10.53 8.59 14.08
CA ALA A 101 10.97 7.69 13.02
C ALA A 101 9.92 6.62 12.73
N GLN A 102 9.79 6.27 11.46
CA GLN A 102 9.03 5.14 10.99
C GLN A 102 9.90 4.33 10.04
N ALA A 103 9.76 3.01 10.08
CA ALA A 103 10.31 2.11 9.08
C ALA A 103 9.25 1.07 8.73
N VAL A 104 9.15 0.72 7.46
CA VAL A 104 8.21 -0.27 6.95
C VAL A 104 8.90 -1.17 5.94
N ALA A 105 8.58 -2.46 5.96
CA ALA A 105 9.12 -3.45 5.03
C ALA A 105 8.07 -4.50 4.68
N GLY A 106 8.00 -4.88 3.40
CA GLY A 106 7.06 -5.85 2.87
C GLY A 106 6.26 -5.34 1.69
N ILE A 107 5.00 -5.72 1.62
CA ILE A 107 4.02 -5.22 0.63
C ILE A 107 3.07 -4.30 1.38
N PHE A 108 3.23 -3.00 1.22
CA PHE A 108 2.54 -1.98 2.01
C PHE A 108 1.95 -0.85 1.14
N PRO A 109 0.92 -0.12 1.63
CA PRO A 109 0.29 0.95 0.88
C PRO A 109 1.20 2.19 0.76
N ARG A 110 1.13 2.87 -0.38
CA ARG A 110 1.85 4.14 -0.63
C ARG A 110 1.45 5.26 0.34
N SER A 111 0.28 5.17 0.93
CA SER A 111 -0.19 6.12 1.95
C SER A 111 0.68 6.17 3.22
N LEU A 112 1.55 5.18 3.43
CA LEU A 112 2.53 5.18 4.52
C LEU A 112 3.75 6.07 4.24
N LEU A 113 3.94 6.55 3.00
CA LEU A 113 4.96 7.53 2.68
C LEU A 113 4.58 8.90 3.26
N LEU A 114 5.56 9.60 3.80
CA LEU A 114 5.38 10.92 4.41
C LEU A 114 5.39 12.04 3.35
N ALA A 115 6.26 11.92 2.36
CA ALA A 115 6.45 12.91 1.32
C ALA A 115 5.33 12.88 0.28
N ARG A 116 4.93 14.06 -0.19
CA ARG A 116 4.18 14.21 -1.44
C ARG A 116 5.17 14.36 -2.57
N TYR A 117 5.27 13.34 -3.39
CA TYR A 117 6.17 13.36 -4.54
C TYR A 117 5.56 14.17 -5.70
N ASP A 118 6.44 14.71 -6.53
CA ASP A 118 6.02 15.43 -7.73
C ASP A 118 5.13 14.53 -8.61
N PRO A 119 4.01 15.05 -9.16
CA PRO A 119 3.11 14.28 -10.04
C PRO A 119 3.78 13.63 -11.25
N PHE A 120 4.92 14.14 -11.69
CA PHE A 120 5.73 13.51 -12.73
C PHE A 120 6.27 12.13 -12.31
N PHE A 121 6.60 11.95 -11.04
CA PHE A 121 7.09 10.68 -10.51
C PHE A 121 5.97 9.79 -9.95
N LEU A 122 5.07 10.40 -9.18
CA LEU A 122 3.96 9.70 -8.50
C LEU A 122 2.70 10.58 -8.56
N GLY A 123 2.06 10.62 -9.73
CA GLY A 123 0.76 11.30 -9.88
C GLY A 123 -0.33 10.69 -8.98
N SER A 124 -1.31 11.51 -8.64
CA SER A 124 -2.40 11.08 -7.74
C SER A 124 -3.15 9.87 -8.27
N ALA A 125 -3.46 9.83 -9.57
CA ALA A 125 -4.10 8.68 -10.21
C ALA A 125 -3.20 7.44 -10.14
N TYR A 126 -1.90 7.57 -10.44
CA TYR A 126 -0.96 6.47 -10.32
C TYR A 126 -0.94 5.92 -8.89
N SER A 127 -0.85 6.79 -7.90
CA SER A 127 -0.82 6.40 -6.49
C SER A 127 -2.12 5.73 -6.05
N PHE A 128 -3.25 6.14 -6.59
CA PHE A 128 -4.54 5.52 -6.32
C PHE A 128 -4.63 4.11 -6.93
N TYR A 129 -4.35 3.95 -8.23
CA TYR A 129 -4.46 2.65 -8.93
C TYR A 129 -3.32 1.69 -8.60
N ASN A 130 -2.16 2.18 -8.19
CA ASN A 130 -0.98 1.41 -7.80
C ASN A 130 -0.59 1.69 -6.34
N ASN A 131 -1.57 1.53 -5.44
CA ASN A 131 -1.39 1.83 -4.01
C ASN A 131 -0.57 0.78 -3.25
N ARG A 132 0.44 0.20 -3.87
CA ARG A 132 1.32 -0.71 -3.14
C ARG A 132 2.78 -0.45 -3.47
N ILE A 133 3.61 -0.61 -2.47
CA ILE A 133 5.06 -0.69 -2.56
C ILE A 133 5.45 -2.11 -2.17
N GLN A 134 6.34 -2.71 -2.94
CA GLN A 134 6.95 -4.00 -2.61
C GLN A 134 8.41 -3.74 -2.26
N GLY A 135 8.71 -3.59 -0.98
CA GLY A 135 10.08 -3.23 -0.61
C GLY A 135 10.19 -2.69 0.80
N LEU A 136 10.82 -1.54 0.93
CA LEU A 136 11.04 -0.91 2.21
C LEU A 136 10.95 0.62 2.09
N ALA A 137 10.52 1.25 3.17
CA ALA A 137 10.60 2.70 3.33
C ALA A 137 10.98 3.03 4.78
N ALA A 138 11.65 4.15 4.95
CA ALA A 138 11.96 4.69 6.26
C ALA A 138 11.94 6.21 6.22
N HIS A 139 11.43 6.83 7.28
CA HIS A 139 11.55 8.27 7.43
C HIS A 139 11.91 8.67 8.86
N TYR A 140 12.54 9.81 8.94
CA TYR A 140 12.81 10.52 10.20
C TYR A 140 12.23 11.92 10.10
N LYS A 141 11.51 12.34 11.14
CA LYS A 141 10.92 13.67 11.26
C LYS A 141 11.45 14.35 12.53
N SER A 142 12.05 15.52 12.37
CA SER A 142 12.53 16.31 13.47
C SER A 142 11.38 17.01 14.21
N GLN A 143 11.62 17.49 15.42
CA GLN A 143 10.65 18.28 16.18
C GLN A 143 10.32 19.62 15.50
N THR A 144 11.22 20.14 14.68
CA THR A 144 11.05 21.40 13.93
C THR A 144 10.26 21.22 12.62
N GLY A 145 9.84 19.99 12.30
CA GLY A 145 9.06 19.68 11.10
C GLY A 145 9.88 19.30 9.87
N SER A 146 11.22 19.41 9.90
CA SER A 146 12.07 18.89 8.84
C SER A 146 12.02 17.37 8.82
N PHE A 147 12.08 16.76 7.63
CA PHE A 147 12.09 15.32 7.51
C PHE A 147 13.04 14.86 6.40
N ILE A 148 13.44 13.61 6.51
CA ILE A 148 14.10 12.85 5.45
C ILE A 148 13.34 11.54 5.28
N GLU A 149 13.11 11.13 4.03
CA GLU A 149 12.45 9.88 3.69
C GLU A 149 13.24 9.14 2.63
N PHE A 150 13.31 7.83 2.80
CA PHE A 150 13.84 6.89 1.80
C PHE A 150 12.76 5.85 1.51
N ALA A 151 12.54 5.56 0.24
CA ALA A 151 11.65 4.49 -0.19
C ALA A 151 12.29 3.71 -1.34
N LEU A 152 12.13 2.40 -1.33
CA LEU A 152 12.52 1.50 -2.39
C LEU A 152 11.31 0.64 -2.77
N ASP A 153 10.86 0.76 -4.00
CA ASP A 153 9.77 -0.03 -4.58
C ASP A 153 10.36 -1.00 -5.62
N TRP A 154 10.21 -2.30 -5.36
CA TRP A 154 10.67 -3.34 -6.27
C TRP A 154 9.54 -3.69 -7.24
N GLU A 155 9.58 -3.10 -8.44
CA GLU A 155 8.51 -3.23 -9.45
C GLU A 155 8.66 -4.48 -10.33
N GLY A 156 9.80 -5.10 -10.38
CA GLY A 156 10.00 -6.29 -11.21
C GLY A 156 11.24 -7.10 -10.85
N MET A 157 11.09 -8.41 -10.82
CA MET A 157 12.21 -9.33 -10.64
C MET A 157 12.96 -9.54 -11.96
N ARG A 158 14.25 -9.85 -11.84
CA ARG A 158 15.07 -10.29 -12.97
C ARG A 158 14.52 -11.60 -13.54
N SER A 159 14.39 -11.66 -14.86
CA SER A 159 14.11 -12.88 -15.60
C SER A 159 15.14 -13.05 -16.72
N TYR A 160 15.05 -14.14 -17.50
CA TYR A 160 15.90 -14.34 -18.66
C TYR A 160 15.76 -13.22 -19.72
N GLN A 161 14.62 -12.55 -19.76
CA GLN A 161 14.29 -11.54 -20.78
C GLN A 161 14.22 -10.12 -20.23
N THR A 162 14.16 -9.93 -18.90
CA THR A 162 13.98 -8.62 -18.27
C THR A 162 14.97 -8.42 -17.12
N ARG A 163 15.45 -7.19 -16.98
CA ARG A 163 16.22 -6.79 -15.80
C ARG A 163 15.29 -6.50 -14.64
N GLU A 164 15.81 -6.54 -13.42
CA GLU A 164 15.11 -6.05 -12.25
C GLU A 164 14.76 -4.57 -12.43
N LYS A 165 13.60 -4.19 -11.91
CA LYS A 165 13.09 -2.83 -11.96
C LYS A 165 12.70 -2.39 -10.56
N PHE A 166 13.23 -1.26 -10.14
CA PHE A 166 12.88 -0.58 -8.89
C PHE A 166 12.78 0.92 -9.10
N ARG A 167 12.05 1.53 -8.22
CA ARG A 167 11.84 2.97 -8.12
C ARG A 167 12.22 3.47 -6.74
#